data_41481bdb8cfa33edd3377e0ded3f4c45
#
_entry.id   41481bdb8cfa33edd3377e0ded3f4c45
#
_cell.length_a   1.000
_cell.length_b   1.000
_cell.length_c   1.000
_cell.angle_alpha   90.00
_cell.angle_beta   90.00
_cell.angle_gamma   90.00
#
_symmetry.space_group_name_H-M   'P 1'
#
loop_
_entity.id
_entity.type
_entity.pdbx_description
1 polymer ?
#
loop_
_entity_poly.entity_id
_entity_poly.type
_entity_poly.pdbx_seq_one_letter_code
_entity_poly.pdbx_strand_id
1 'polypeptide(L)'
;EKTMEKIVALAKARGFVYPGSEIYGGLANTWDYGPLGVELKNNVKKAWWKKFVQESPYNVGVDCAILMNPRVWVASGHVAGFNDPLIDCKKCKSRHRADKIVEDWNQKNGIELPVDGWPNEKLTEYMKEHHIPCPVCGSSEWTDIRKFNMMFKTFQGVTEDSQSELYMRPETCLLYTSPSPRD
;
A
#
# COMPACT_ATOMS: atom_id res chain seq x y z
N GLU A 1 -2.65 10.24 27.96
CA GLU A 1 -2.33 9.16 27.02
C GLU A 1 -2.10 9.74 25.63
N LYS A 2 -1.04 9.29 24.95
CA LYS A 2 -0.70 9.76 23.58
C LYS A 2 -1.44 8.87 22.58
N THR A 3 -2.60 9.33 22.11
CA THR A 3 -3.34 8.63 21.04
C THR A 3 -2.94 9.15 19.66
N MET A 4 -3.13 8.35 18.63
CA MET A 4 -2.87 8.75 17.24
C MET A 4 -3.68 9.99 16.85
N GLU A 5 -4.93 10.07 17.27
CA GLU A 5 -5.81 11.20 17.00
C GLU A 5 -5.26 12.51 17.55
N LYS A 6 -4.76 12.50 18.80
CA LYS A 6 -4.12 13.69 19.42
C LYS A 6 -2.84 14.09 18.70
N ILE A 7 -2.04 13.13 18.26
CA ILE A 7 -0.81 13.39 17.49
C ILE A 7 -1.15 14.03 16.14
N VAL A 8 -2.13 13.48 15.42
CA VAL A 8 -2.58 14.02 14.12
C VAL A 8 -3.15 15.43 14.29
N ALA A 9 -4.00 15.66 15.29
CA ALA A 9 -4.55 16.98 15.57
C ALA A 9 -3.44 18.00 15.89
N LEU A 10 -2.46 17.62 16.70
CA LEU A 10 -1.31 18.47 17.02
C LEU A 10 -0.47 18.77 15.77
N ALA A 11 -0.20 17.76 14.95
CA ALA A 11 0.60 17.89 13.73
C ALA A 11 -0.04 18.88 12.74
N LYS A 12 -1.36 18.80 12.56
CA LYS A 12 -2.12 19.76 11.75
C LYS A 12 -2.11 21.18 12.36
N ALA A 13 -2.45 21.30 13.65
CA ALA A 13 -2.53 22.58 14.33
C ALA A 13 -1.18 23.35 14.38
N ARG A 14 -0.06 22.63 14.37
CA ARG A 14 1.29 23.19 14.41
C ARG A 14 1.95 23.32 13.04
N GLY A 15 1.26 22.98 11.95
CA GLY A 15 1.80 23.11 10.60
C GLY A 15 2.91 22.10 10.29
N PHE A 16 2.86 20.90 10.87
CA PHE A 16 3.73 19.80 10.44
C PHE A 16 3.24 19.21 9.14
N VAL A 17 1.94 18.99 9.04
CA VAL A 17 1.28 18.46 7.85
C VAL A 17 -0.07 19.14 7.64
N TYR A 18 -0.48 19.23 6.39
CA TYR A 18 -1.81 19.68 5.99
C TYR A 18 -2.24 19.01 4.68
N PRO A 19 -3.53 18.83 4.41
CA PRO A 19 -3.98 18.28 3.15
C PRO A 19 -3.68 19.24 2.00
N GLY A 20 -3.02 18.74 0.95
CA GLY A 20 -2.81 19.49 -0.28
C GLY A 20 -4.13 19.75 -0.99
N SER A 21 -4.24 20.89 -1.67
CA SER A 21 -5.45 21.27 -2.45
C SER A 21 -6.73 21.33 -1.61
N GLU A 22 -6.65 21.70 -0.34
CA GLU A 22 -7.76 21.66 0.63
C GLU A 22 -8.96 22.50 0.17
N ILE A 23 -8.73 23.66 -0.47
CA ILE A 23 -9.78 24.54 -1.01
C ILE A 23 -10.64 23.86 -2.08
N TYR A 24 -10.14 22.78 -2.70
CA TYR A 24 -10.87 21.97 -3.69
C TYR A 24 -11.31 20.62 -3.12
N GLY A 25 -11.30 20.45 -1.78
CA GLY A 25 -11.68 19.20 -1.13
C GLY A 25 -10.52 18.24 -0.86
N GLY A 26 -9.30 18.58 -1.27
CA GLY A 26 -8.12 17.75 -1.07
C GLY A 26 -8.10 16.46 -1.88
N LEU A 27 -7.06 15.68 -1.69
CA LEU A 27 -6.93 14.32 -2.23
C LEU A 27 -6.71 13.34 -1.07
N ALA A 28 -7.50 12.27 -1.04
CA ALA A 28 -7.39 11.27 0.02
C ALA A 28 -5.98 10.68 0.12
N ASN A 29 -5.49 10.53 1.35
CA ASN A 29 -4.16 9.98 1.66
C ASN A 29 -2.98 10.76 1.09
N THR A 30 -3.18 12.04 0.72
CA THR A 30 -2.13 12.92 0.21
C THR A 30 -1.96 14.11 1.15
N TRP A 31 -0.71 14.37 1.55
CA TRP A 31 -0.38 15.37 2.54
C TRP A 31 0.83 16.18 2.12
N ASP A 32 0.76 17.50 2.36
CA ASP A 32 1.92 18.37 2.23
C ASP A 32 2.61 18.51 3.58
N TYR A 33 3.95 18.61 3.56
CA TYR A 33 4.72 18.91 4.76
C TYR A 33 4.82 20.42 4.93
N GLY A 34 4.38 20.91 6.07
CA GLY A 34 4.60 22.30 6.47
C GLY A 34 6.04 22.54 6.94
N PRO A 35 6.39 23.78 7.33
CA PRO A 35 7.76 24.15 7.70
C PRO A 35 8.37 23.27 8.79
N LEU A 36 7.63 22.98 9.85
CA LEU A 36 8.11 22.08 10.92
C LEU A 36 8.15 20.62 10.46
N GLY A 37 7.21 20.22 9.59
CA GLY A 37 7.13 18.86 9.05
C GLY A 37 8.32 18.54 8.16
N VAL A 38 8.74 19.46 7.29
CA VAL A 38 9.89 19.24 6.40
C VAL A 38 11.19 19.11 7.17
N GLU A 39 11.39 19.91 8.23
CA GLU A 39 12.56 19.79 9.09
C GLU A 39 12.58 18.44 9.83
N LEU A 40 11.47 18.04 10.42
CA LEU A 40 11.35 16.75 11.08
C LEU A 40 11.62 15.59 10.08
N LYS A 41 11.01 15.64 8.92
CA LYS A 41 11.24 14.64 7.84
C LYS A 41 12.71 14.53 7.46
N ASN A 42 13.38 15.67 7.25
CA ASN A 42 14.79 15.70 6.88
C ASN A 42 15.68 15.16 8.02
N ASN A 43 15.38 15.46 9.27
CA ASN A 43 16.10 14.92 10.41
C ASN A 43 15.94 13.40 10.53
N VAL A 44 14.74 12.87 10.33
CA VAL A 44 14.49 11.43 10.30
C VAL A 44 15.27 10.76 9.16
N LYS A 45 15.25 11.33 7.95
CA LYS A 45 16.01 10.82 6.80
C LYS A 45 17.52 10.83 7.08
N LYS A 46 18.05 11.89 7.66
CA LYS A 46 19.49 11.99 8.02
C LYS A 46 19.88 10.93 9.04
N ALA A 47 19.07 10.76 10.10
CA ALA A 47 19.30 9.75 11.13
C ALA A 47 19.28 8.33 10.55
N TRP A 48 18.30 8.04 9.69
CA TRP A 48 18.19 6.75 8.98
C TRP A 48 19.41 6.50 8.10
N TRP A 49 19.78 7.48 7.26
CA TRP A 49 20.93 7.37 6.37
C TRP A 49 22.23 7.14 7.15
N LYS A 50 22.44 7.92 8.21
CA LYS A 50 23.59 7.75 9.09
C LYS A 50 23.64 6.32 9.64
N LYS A 51 22.52 5.85 10.21
CA LYS A 51 22.47 4.56 10.89
C LYS A 51 22.67 3.37 9.95
N PHE A 52 22.00 3.36 8.81
CA PHE A 52 21.95 2.19 7.93
C PHE A 52 22.95 2.21 6.78
N VAL A 53 23.43 3.38 6.39
CA VAL A 53 24.38 3.52 5.28
C VAL A 53 25.76 3.90 5.77
N GLN A 54 25.89 4.99 6.54
CA GLN A 54 27.22 5.52 6.90
C GLN A 54 27.91 4.73 8.02
N GLU A 55 27.16 4.22 8.99
CA GLU A 55 27.71 3.42 10.11
C GLU A 55 27.93 1.94 9.73
N SER A 56 27.41 1.49 8.60
CA SER A 56 27.58 0.12 8.13
C SER A 56 28.70 0.02 7.11
N PRO A 57 29.72 -0.82 7.31
CA PRO A 57 30.80 -0.99 6.34
C PRO A 57 30.40 -1.79 5.10
N TYR A 58 29.20 -2.41 5.12
CA TYR A 58 28.71 -3.28 4.05
C TYR A 58 27.59 -2.66 3.21
N ASN A 59 27.07 -1.50 3.61
CA ASN A 59 25.94 -0.88 2.94
C ASN A 59 26.41 0.33 2.12
N VAL A 60 25.86 0.44 0.93
CA VAL A 60 26.01 1.62 0.07
C VAL A 60 24.65 2.20 -0.27
N GLY A 61 24.60 3.51 -0.45
CA GLY A 61 23.38 4.19 -0.86
C GLY A 61 23.18 4.16 -2.36
N VAL A 62 21.95 3.93 -2.79
CA VAL A 62 21.53 4.02 -4.18
C VAL A 62 20.27 4.88 -4.27
N ASP A 63 20.26 5.83 -5.19
CA ASP A 63 19.07 6.63 -5.52
C ASP A 63 18.57 6.21 -6.90
N CYS A 64 17.52 5.39 -6.90
CA CYS A 64 16.98 4.78 -8.11
C CYS A 64 15.77 5.54 -8.63
N ALA A 65 15.61 5.59 -9.96
CA ALA A 65 14.46 6.17 -10.60
C ALA A 65 13.16 5.44 -10.19
N ILE A 66 12.09 6.22 -10.00
CA ILE A 66 10.73 5.68 -9.73
C ILE A 66 10.15 5.08 -11.01
N LEU A 67 10.41 5.69 -12.16
CA LEU A 67 9.98 5.21 -13.48
C LEU A 67 11.07 4.34 -14.08
N MET A 68 10.66 3.18 -14.59
CA MET A 68 11.54 2.19 -15.23
C MET A 68 10.89 1.63 -16.48
N ASN A 69 11.67 0.92 -17.31
CA ASN A 69 11.11 0.19 -18.43
C ASN A 69 10.02 -0.79 -17.94
N PRO A 70 8.79 -0.75 -18.47
CA PRO A 70 7.68 -1.57 -17.99
C PRO A 70 7.93 -3.08 -18.11
N ARG A 71 8.82 -3.50 -19.02
CA ARG A 71 9.21 -4.93 -19.16
C ARG A 71 9.84 -5.50 -17.89
N VAL A 72 10.45 -4.67 -17.04
CA VAL A 72 10.98 -5.11 -15.74
C VAL A 72 9.86 -5.70 -14.88
N TRP A 73 8.70 -5.03 -14.85
CA TRP A 73 7.56 -5.47 -14.05
C TRP A 73 6.81 -6.66 -14.64
N VAL A 74 6.88 -6.83 -15.95
CA VAL A 74 6.40 -8.04 -16.62
C VAL A 74 7.30 -9.23 -16.29
N ALA A 75 8.62 -9.05 -16.43
CA ALA A 75 9.61 -10.10 -16.16
C ALA A 75 9.60 -10.55 -14.68
N SER A 76 9.42 -9.62 -13.75
CA SER A 76 9.35 -9.90 -12.31
C SER A 76 7.98 -10.41 -11.84
N GLY A 77 6.97 -10.46 -12.73
CA GLY A 77 5.61 -10.91 -12.41
C GLY A 77 4.73 -9.90 -11.67
N HIS A 78 5.22 -8.69 -11.36
CA HIS A 78 4.45 -7.70 -10.60
C HIS A 78 3.20 -7.21 -11.33
N VAL A 79 3.25 -7.07 -12.66
CA VAL A 79 2.08 -6.65 -13.45
C VAL A 79 0.93 -7.66 -13.34
N ALA A 80 1.25 -8.94 -13.31
CA ALA A 80 0.26 -10.01 -13.27
C ALA A 80 -0.13 -10.42 -11.82
N GLY A 81 0.82 -10.38 -10.88
CA GLY A 81 0.69 -10.99 -9.56
C GLY A 81 0.56 -10.02 -8.39
N PHE A 82 0.88 -8.76 -8.56
CA PHE A 82 0.84 -7.78 -7.46
C PHE A 82 -0.57 -7.23 -7.24
N ASN A 83 -1.46 -8.11 -6.80
CA ASN A 83 -2.88 -7.82 -6.65
C ASN A 83 -3.37 -8.15 -5.24
N ASP A 84 -4.19 -7.25 -4.68
CA ASP A 84 -4.95 -7.50 -3.46
C ASP A 84 -6.36 -8.01 -3.79
N PRO A 85 -6.86 -9.03 -3.06
CA PRO A 85 -8.25 -9.45 -3.14
C PRO A 85 -9.15 -8.46 -2.39
N LEU A 86 -9.76 -7.50 -3.10
CA LEU A 86 -10.65 -6.51 -2.50
C LEU A 86 -12.12 -6.95 -2.54
N ILE A 87 -12.81 -6.68 -1.43
CA ILE A 87 -14.23 -6.97 -1.24
C ILE A 87 -14.92 -5.77 -0.58
N ASP A 88 -16.13 -5.47 -1.02
CA ASP A 88 -16.95 -4.38 -0.45
C ASP A 88 -18.11 -4.98 0.36
N CYS A 89 -18.39 -4.41 1.53
CA CYS A 89 -19.59 -4.73 2.28
C CYS A 89 -20.82 -4.15 1.58
N LYS A 90 -21.86 -4.95 1.29
CA LYS A 90 -23.07 -4.48 0.61
C LYS A 90 -23.86 -3.48 1.44
N LYS A 91 -23.82 -3.59 2.77
CA LYS A 91 -24.58 -2.75 3.69
C LYS A 91 -23.94 -1.37 3.93
N CYS A 92 -22.69 -1.33 4.40
CA CYS A 92 -22.02 -0.07 4.76
C CYS A 92 -21.07 0.47 3.68
N LYS A 93 -20.89 -0.24 2.57
CA LYS A 93 -20.01 0.11 1.45
C LYS A 93 -18.54 0.26 1.81
N SER A 94 -18.14 -0.20 2.99
CA SER A 94 -16.73 -0.23 3.39
C SER A 94 -15.96 -1.25 2.56
N ARG A 95 -14.75 -0.88 2.15
CA ARG A 95 -13.85 -1.72 1.37
C ARG A 95 -12.80 -2.34 2.26
N HIS A 96 -12.54 -3.61 2.03
CA HIS A 96 -11.57 -4.39 2.81
C HIS A 96 -10.78 -5.35 1.92
N ARG A 97 -9.66 -5.84 2.44
CA ARG A 97 -8.94 -6.98 1.88
C ARG A 97 -9.61 -8.25 2.39
N ALA A 98 -10.02 -9.12 1.49
CA ALA A 98 -10.72 -10.36 1.83
C ALA A 98 -9.83 -11.33 2.64
N ASP A 99 -8.56 -11.45 2.25
CA ASP A 99 -7.55 -12.26 2.95
C ASP A 99 -7.38 -11.80 4.41
N LYS A 100 -7.27 -10.48 4.64
CA LYS A 100 -7.12 -9.92 6.00
C LYS A 100 -8.35 -10.13 6.87
N ILE A 101 -9.55 -9.97 6.31
CA ILE A 101 -10.79 -10.26 7.06
C ILE A 101 -10.83 -11.72 7.50
N VAL A 102 -10.45 -12.64 6.63
CA VAL A 102 -10.41 -14.08 6.95
C VAL A 102 -9.33 -14.37 7.99
N GLU A 103 -8.13 -13.80 7.86
CA GLU A 103 -7.06 -13.93 8.86
C GLU A 103 -7.50 -13.44 10.24
N ASP A 104 -8.05 -12.22 10.31
CA ASP A 104 -8.52 -11.60 11.57
C ASP A 104 -9.63 -12.42 12.22
N TRP A 105 -10.54 -12.98 11.40
CA TRP A 105 -11.61 -13.84 11.88
C TRP A 105 -11.06 -15.17 12.40
N ASN A 106 -10.15 -15.80 11.68
CA ASN A 106 -9.48 -17.02 12.10
C ASN A 106 -8.74 -16.83 13.43
N GLN A 107 -7.98 -15.74 13.55
CA GLN A 107 -7.25 -15.42 14.78
C GLN A 107 -8.20 -15.26 15.98
N LYS A 108 -9.34 -14.57 15.81
CA LYS A 108 -10.35 -14.41 16.87
C LYS A 108 -10.98 -15.72 17.31
N ASN A 109 -11.09 -16.70 16.40
CA ASN A 109 -11.68 -18.00 16.67
C ASN A 109 -10.65 -19.09 17.01
N GLY A 110 -9.37 -18.73 17.14
CA GLY A 110 -8.31 -19.67 17.47
C GLY A 110 -7.98 -20.69 16.36
N ILE A 111 -8.27 -20.33 15.11
CA ILE A 111 -8.01 -21.16 13.93
C ILE A 111 -6.64 -20.78 13.34
N GLU A 112 -5.68 -21.67 13.43
CA GLU A 112 -4.35 -21.52 12.82
C GLU A 112 -4.36 -22.04 11.37
N LEU A 113 -4.91 -21.24 10.45
CA LEU A 113 -4.96 -21.60 9.05
C LEU A 113 -4.32 -20.49 8.21
N PRO A 114 -3.22 -20.76 7.47
CA PRO A 114 -2.60 -19.77 6.59
C PRO A 114 -3.52 -19.46 5.42
N VAL A 115 -3.87 -18.20 5.27
CA VAL A 115 -4.80 -17.69 4.22
C VAL A 115 -4.03 -17.11 3.04
N ASP A 116 -2.76 -16.81 3.23
CA ASP A 116 -1.95 -16.17 2.21
C ASP A 116 -1.89 -17.01 0.92
N GLY A 117 -2.05 -16.34 -0.21
CA GLY A 117 -2.04 -16.99 -1.52
C GLY A 117 -3.30 -17.78 -1.89
N TRP A 118 -4.38 -17.72 -1.11
CA TRP A 118 -5.61 -18.39 -1.48
C TRP A 118 -6.25 -17.77 -2.74
N PRO A 119 -6.80 -18.59 -3.65
CA PRO A 119 -7.57 -18.08 -4.78
C PRO A 119 -8.86 -17.42 -4.30
N ASN A 120 -9.36 -16.45 -5.08
CA ASN A 120 -10.55 -15.65 -4.72
C ASN A 120 -11.79 -16.52 -4.49
N GLU A 121 -11.93 -17.61 -5.23
CA GLU A 121 -13.03 -18.56 -5.12
C GLU A 121 -13.04 -19.18 -3.72
N LYS A 122 -11.89 -19.67 -3.27
CA LYS A 122 -11.74 -20.27 -1.93
C LYS A 122 -12.00 -19.27 -0.81
N LEU A 123 -11.50 -18.04 -0.95
CA LEU A 123 -11.79 -16.96 0.01
C LEU A 123 -13.30 -16.68 0.08
N THR A 124 -13.96 -16.62 -1.09
CA THR A 124 -15.40 -16.34 -1.16
C THR A 124 -16.23 -17.46 -0.53
N GLU A 125 -15.89 -18.71 -0.78
CA GLU A 125 -16.57 -19.88 -0.19
C GLU A 125 -16.39 -19.89 1.33
N TYR A 126 -15.17 -19.73 1.79
CA TYR A 126 -14.85 -19.70 3.22
C TYR A 126 -15.59 -18.57 3.95
N MET A 127 -15.63 -17.37 3.36
CA MET A 127 -16.35 -16.24 3.95
C MET A 127 -17.86 -16.48 4.02
N LYS A 128 -18.45 -17.18 3.05
CA LYS A 128 -19.87 -17.54 3.03
C LYS A 128 -20.17 -18.64 4.03
N GLU A 129 -19.38 -19.70 4.08
CA GLU A 129 -19.54 -20.83 4.99
C GLU A 129 -19.51 -20.41 6.45
N HIS A 130 -18.56 -19.57 6.81
CA HIS A 130 -18.40 -19.10 8.18
C HIS A 130 -19.17 -17.81 8.50
N HIS A 131 -19.98 -17.30 7.58
CA HIS A 131 -20.75 -16.05 7.73
C HIS A 131 -19.92 -14.90 8.32
N ILE A 132 -18.70 -14.71 7.82
CA ILE A 132 -17.72 -13.77 8.37
C ILE A 132 -18.31 -12.34 8.34
N PRO A 133 -18.41 -11.67 9.51
CA PRO A 133 -19.05 -10.37 9.60
C PRO A 133 -18.11 -9.23 9.16
N CYS A 134 -18.69 -8.18 8.61
CA CYS A 134 -18.00 -6.94 8.33
C CYS A 134 -17.52 -6.29 9.64
N PRO A 135 -16.24 -5.91 9.77
CA PRO A 135 -15.71 -5.32 10.99
C PRO A 135 -16.32 -3.95 11.34
N VAL A 136 -16.96 -3.29 10.36
CA VAL A 136 -17.57 -1.97 10.55
C VAL A 136 -19.03 -2.05 10.98
N CYS A 137 -19.85 -2.90 10.33
CA CYS A 137 -21.30 -2.91 10.54
C CYS A 137 -21.87 -4.28 10.95
N GLY A 138 -21.05 -5.31 11.06
CA GLY A 138 -21.46 -6.66 11.46
C GLY A 138 -22.26 -7.45 10.42
N SER A 139 -22.50 -6.91 9.23
CA SER A 139 -23.21 -7.63 8.16
C SER A 139 -22.30 -8.65 7.49
N SER A 140 -22.82 -9.83 7.16
CA SER A 140 -22.09 -10.85 6.38
C SER A 140 -22.37 -10.80 4.87
N GLU A 141 -22.99 -9.72 4.39
CA GLU A 141 -23.30 -9.55 2.98
C GLU A 141 -22.16 -8.87 2.25
N TRP A 142 -21.47 -9.62 1.41
CA TRP A 142 -20.31 -9.18 0.65
C TRP A 142 -20.56 -9.16 -0.86
N THR A 143 -19.85 -8.29 -1.57
CA THR A 143 -19.74 -8.34 -3.04
C THR A 143 -18.85 -9.48 -3.46
N ASP A 144 -18.69 -9.70 -4.77
CA ASP A 144 -17.66 -10.58 -5.28
C ASP A 144 -16.26 -9.97 -5.05
N ILE A 145 -15.27 -10.85 -4.84
CA ILE A 145 -13.88 -10.43 -4.66
C ILE A 145 -13.32 -9.98 -6.01
N ARG A 146 -12.73 -8.78 -6.02
CA ARG A 146 -12.09 -8.20 -7.21
C ARG A 146 -10.59 -8.12 -6.98
N LYS A 147 -9.81 -8.53 -7.98
CA LYS A 147 -8.36 -8.30 -7.99
C LYS A 147 -8.09 -6.81 -8.22
N PHE A 148 -7.40 -6.20 -7.29
CA PHE A 148 -6.94 -4.83 -7.42
C PHE A 148 -5.43 -4.84 -7.59
N ASN A 149 -4.95 -4.42 -8.77
CA ASN A 149 -3.52 -4.29 -9.02
C ASN A 149 -2.98 -3.08 -8.24
N MET A 150 -1.99 -3.33 -7.39
CA MET A 150 -1.38 -2.30 -6.56
C MET A 150 -0.32 -1.46 -7.30
N MET A 151 0.01 -1.82 -8.55
CA MET A 151 0.90 -1.02 -9.38
C MET A 151 0.24 0.29 -9.78
N PHE A 152 0.88 1.41 -9.44
CA PHE A 152 0.40 2.73 -9.86
C PHE A 152 0.74 2.94 -11.34
N LYS A 153 -0.30 2.92 -12.17
CA LYS A 153 -0.20 3.09 -13.62
C LYS A 153 -0.13 4.57 -13.99
N THR A 154 0.73 4.90 -14.93
CA THR A 154 0.85 6.24 -15.53
C THR A 154 1.25 6.13 -16.99
N PHE A 155 1.37 7.25 -17.68
CA PHE A 155 1.78 7.32 -19.08
C PHE A 155 2.93 8.30 -19.24
N GLN A 156 3.86 8.01 -20.15
CA GLN A 156 4.94 8.90 -20.51
C GLN A 156 4.76 9.38 -21.93
N GLY A 157 4.59 10.68 -22.10
CA GLY A 157 4.34 11.31 -23.41
C GLY A 157 3.03 12.08 -23.48
N VAL A 158 2.66 12.47 -24.68
CA VAL A 158 1.48 13.32 -24.94
C VAL A 158 0.21 12.48 -25.12
N THR A 159 0.37 11.21 -25.52
CA THR A 159 -0.73 10.29 -25.79
C THR A 159 -0.78 9.17 -24.75
N GLU A 160 -1.99 8.84 -24.31
CA GLU A 160 -2.27 7.70 -23.44
C GLU A 160 -2.54 6.46 -24.30
N ASP A 161 -1.49 5.80 -24.73
CA ASP A 161 -1.56 4.55 -25.50
C ASP A 161 -0.82 3.40 -24.77
N SER A 162 -0.97 2.20 -25.28
CA SER A 162 -0.32 1.01 -24.69
C SER A 162 1.21 1.04 -24.78
N GLN A 163 1.78 1.84 -25.65
CA GLN A 163 3.23 1.96 -25.81
C GLN A 163 3.83 2.98 -24.82
N SER A 164 3.03 3.95 -24.41
CA SER A 164 3.41 4.98 -23.43
C SER A 164 3.12 4.58 -21.97
N GLU A 165 2.49 3.42 -21.76
CA GLU A 165 2.11 2.93 -20.43
C GLU A 165 3.33 2.59 -19.58
N LEU A 166 3.34 3.16 -18.37
CA LEU A 166 4.37 2.92 -17.36
C LEU A 166 3.74 2.60 -16.00
N TYR A 167 4.54 1.96 -15.16
CA TYR A 167 4.19 1.73 -13.76
C TYR A 167 5.26 2.35 -12.86
N MET A 168 4.81 3.04 -11.80
CA MET A 168 5.73 3.50 -10.76
C MET A 168 6.26 2.29 -10.00
N ARG A 169 7.50 2.37 -9.53
CA ARG A 169 8.10 1.36 -8.66
C ARG A 169 7.23 1.17 -7.41
N PRO A 170 6.66 -0.02 -7.17
CA PRO A 170 5.67 -0.21 -6.10
C PRO A 170 6.29 -0.18 -4.70
N GLU A 171 7.51 -0.69 -4.56
CA GLU A 171 8.20 -0.77 -3.27
C GLU A 171 9.71 -0.57 -3.44
N THR A 172 10.36 -0.02 -2.42
CA THR A 172 11.80 0.18 -2.42
C THR A 172 12.58 -1.11 -2.21
N CYS A 173 12.01 -2.10 -1.51
CA CYS A 173 12.64 -3.40 -1.28
C CYS A 173 12.81 -4.24 -2.56
N LEU A 174 12.09 -3.94 -3.62
CA LEU A 174 12.25 -4.58 -4.92
C LEU A 174 13.63 -4.38 -5.58
N LEU A 175 14.46 -3.54 -5.00
CA LEU A 175 15.85 -3.42 -5.41
C LEU A 175 16.64 -4.74 -5.20
N TYR A 176 16.24 -5.54 -4.20
CA TYR A 176 16.88 -6.83 -3.91
C TYR A 176 16.35 -7.98 -4.75
N THR A 177 15.10 -7.88 -5.19
CA THR A 177 14.39 -8.96 -5.90
C THR A 177 14.35 -8.77 -7.39
N SER A 178 14.67 -7.59 -7.90
CA SER A 178 14.84 -7.37 -9.34
C SER A 178 16.16 -7.99 -9.79
N PRO A 179 16.14 -8.87 -10.81
CA PRO A 179 17.39 -9.41 -11.34
C PRO A 179 18.29 -8.28 -11.81
N SER A 180 19.49 -8.23 -11.26
CA SER A 180 20.51 -7.29 -11.68
C SER A 180 21.09 -7.74 -13.02
N PRO A 181 21.36 -6.84 -13.96
CA PRO A 181 22.08 -7.19 -15.18
C PRO A 181 23.52 -7.72 -14.95
N ARG A 182 23.96 -7.77 -13.69
CA ARG A 182 25.29 -8.24 -13.27
C ARG A 182 25.26 -9.62 -12.60
N ASP A 183 24.08 -10.19 -12.40
CA ASP A 183 23.86 -11.58 -11.95
C ASP A 183 23.60 -12.50 -13.20
#